data_a663aecaa822766166c4dacea71931d0
#
_entry.id   a663aecaa822766166c4dacea71931d0
#
_cell.length_a   1.000
_cell.length_b   1.000
_cell.length_c   1.000
_cell.angle_alpha   90.00
_cell.angle_beta   90.00
_cell.angle_gamma   90.00
#
_symmetry.space_group_name_H-M   'P 1'
#
loop_
_entity.id
_entity.type
_entity.pdbx_description
1 polymer ?
#
loop_
_entity_poly.entity_id
_entity_poly.type
_entity_poly.pdbx_seq_one_letter_code
_entity_poly.pdbx_strand_id
1 'polypeptide(L)'
;MKFDRISDPYVSITLTLPDFRKDNAVKEDAIVLSHIGVLSERKGTLNILKAIKEMSVVDRNQFVFVFAGKIDLDIKDEFYRLAAECSEKYRLIIKDYFCSYEEISAICKSSNVLLIPYLNNSQSSGVLGYAAQFNVPVFSPSSNMLGKIVRKSKLGYISSDVEILGIKTFLESCLLNKLMTIDG
;
A
#
# COMPACT_ATOMS: atom_id res chain seq x y z
N MET A 1 -11.06 -28.43 -21.88
CA MET A 1 -9.74 -27.77 -21.91
C MET A 1 -9.46 -27.30 -20.49
N LYS A 2 -8.52 -27.90 -19.76
CA LYS A 2 -8.10 -27.44 -18.44
C LYS A 2 -7.07 -26.33 -18.67
N PHE A 3 -7.38 -25.12 -18.26
CA PHE A 3 -6.39 -24.05 -18.21
C PHE A 3 -5.53 -24.28 -16.95
N ASP A 4 -4.27 -24.57 -17.15
CA ASP A 4 -3.32 -24.58 -16.05
C ASP A 4 -3.14 -23.13 -15.54
N ARG A 5 -3.13 -22.98 -14.21
CA ARG A 5 -2.84 -21.70 -13.60
C ARG A 5 -1.40 -21.33 -13.93
N ILE A 6 -1.22 -20.26 -14.68
CA ILE A 6 0.07 -19.59 -14.80
C ILE A 6 0.23 -18.75 -13.53
N SER A 7 1.18 -19.11 -12.69
CA SER A 7 1.59 -18.25 -11.56
C SER A 7 2.28 -17.00 -12.09
N ASP A 8 2.07 -15.87 -11.43
CA ASP A 8 2.87 -14.67 -11.73
C ASP A 8 4.36 -15.04 -11.63
N PRO A 9 5.20 -14.60 -12.57
CA PRO A 9 6.60 -14.97 -12.56
C PRO A 9 7.29 -14.46 -11.30
N TYR A 10 7.89 -15.37 -10.55
CA TYR A 10 8.77 -15.02 -9.44
C TYR A 10 10.13 -14.62 -10.00
N VAL A 11 10.54 -13.39 -9.78
CA VAL A 11 11.86 -12.91 -10.11
C VAL A 11 12.73 -12.95 -8.85
N SER A 12 13.69 -13.87 -8.79
CA SER A 12 14.68 -13.89 -7.71
C SER A 12 15.59 -12.67 -7.84
N ILE A 13 15.59 -11.82 -6.80
CA ILE A 13 16.42 -10.62 -6.80
C ILE A 13 17.79 -10.98 -6.23
N THR A 14 18.79 -11.00 -7.07
CA THR A 14 20.21 -11.01 -6.68
C THR A 14 20.81 -9.60 -6.63
N LEU A 15 20.00 -8.57 -6.95
CA LEU A 15 20.45 -7.19 -7.06
C LEU A 15 20.49 -6.51 -5.68
N THR A 16 21.48 -5.64 -5.50
CA THR A 16 21.51 -4.71 -4.37
C THR A 16 20.39 -3.67 -4.58
N LEU A 17 19.35 -3.71 -3.73
CA LEU A 17 18.26 -2.78 -3.80
C LEU A 17 18.68 -1.41 -3.25
N PRO A 18 18.13 -0.30 -3.82
CA PRO A 18 18.27 1.02 -3.22
C PRO A 18 17.76 1.04 -1.76
N ASP A 19 18.37 1.85 -0.93
CA ASP A 19 17.87 2.09 0.43
C ASP A 19 16.80 3.18 0.41
N PHE A 20 15.56 2.76 0.20
CA PHE A 20 14.43 3.70 0.10
C PHE A 20 14.31 4.63 1.31
N ARG A 21 14.55 4.12 2.54
CA ARG A 21 14.44 4.95 3.75
C ARG A 21 15.52 6.02 3.79
N LYS A 22 16.76 5.65 3.52
CA LYS A 22 17.90 6.58 3.48
C LYS A 22 17.75 7.60 2.36
N ASP A 23 17.45 7.13 1.14
CA ASP A 23 17.34 7.98 -0.06
C ASP A 23 16.21 9.01 0.04
N ASN A 24 15.19 8.70 0.84
CA ASN A 24 14.08 9.62 1.10
C ASN A 24 14.10 10.21 2.51
N ALA A 25 15.17 10.11 3.27
CA ALA A 25 15.28 10.61 4.64
C ALA A 25 14.07 10.20 5.53
N VAL A 26 13.65 8.94 5.45
CA VAL A 26 12.59 8.35 6.28
C VAL A 26 13.22 7.81 7.54
N LYS A 27 12.72 8.23 8.70
CA LYS A 27 13.20 7.74 10.00
C LYS A 27 12.97 6.23 10.14
N GLU A 28 13.86 5.54 10.87
CA GLU A 28 13.74 4.09 11.07
C GLU A 28 12.45 3.70 11.79
N ASP A 29 12.03 4.52 12.75
CA ASP A 29 10.82 4.32 13.55
C ASP A 29 9.53 4.78 12.88
N ALA A 30 9.59 5.40 11.69
CA ALA A 30 8.41 5.82 10.96
C ALA A 30 7.64 4.61 10.39
N ILE A 31 6.31 4.68 10.47
CA ILE A 31 5.40 3.71 9.84
C ILE A 31 5.24 4.08 8.37
N VAL A 32 5.74 3.24 7.48
CA VAL A 32 5.64 3.42 6.03
C VAL A 32 4.46 2.61 5.50
N LEU A 33 3.50 3.29 4.91
CA LEU A 33 2.31 2.70 4.31
C LEU A 33 2.32 3.00 2.80
N SER A 34 2.39 1.96 1.98
CA SER A 34 2.61 2.15 0.54
C SER A 34 1.45 1.64 -0.30
N HIS A 35 1.05 2.42 -1.28
CA HIS A 35 0.11 2.07 -2.34
C HIS A 35 0.85 2.07 -3.67
N ILE A 36 0.99 0.91 -4.31
CA ILE A 36 1.89 0.70 -5.46
C ILE A 36 1.18 0.19 -6.71
N GLY A 37 1.81 0.40 -7.86
CA GLY A 37 1.30 0.08 -9.20
C GLY A 37 0.46 1.22 -9.77
N VAL A 38 -0.25 1.01 -10.89
CA VAL A 38 -1.11 2.06 -11.46
C VAL A 38 -2.09 2.56 -10.40
N LEU A 39 -2.05 3.87 -10.13
CA LEU A 39 -2.89 4.53 -9.15
C LEU A 39 -4.20 4.94 -9.81
N SER A 40 -5.31 4.30 -9.42
CA SER A 40 -6.61 4.45 -10.08
C SER A 40 -7.76 4.43 -9.08
N GLU A 41 -8.92 4.92 -9.50
CA GLU A 41 -10.13 4.87 -8.70
C GLU A 41 -10.48 3.43 -8.29
N ARG A 42 -10.44 2.50 -9.24
CA ARG A 42 -10.68 1.07 -9.01
C ARG A 42 -9.81 0.48 -7.89
N LYS A 43 -8.60 0.98 -7.72
CA LYS A 43 -7.68 0.53 -6.66
C LYS A 43 -7.89 1.24 -5.32
N GLY A 44 -8.89 2.11 -5.22
CA GLY A 44 -9.18 2.84 -3.99
C GLY A 44 -8.20 3.96 -3.68
N THR A 45 -7.44 4.44 -4.70
CA THR A 45 -6.40 5.46 -4.51
C THR A 45 -6.94 6.74 -3.88
N LEU A 46 -8.07 7.26 -4.37
CA LEU A 46 -8.69 8.44 -3.79
C LEU A 46 -9.27 8.20 -2.40
N ASN A 47 -9.80 6.99 -2.13
CA ASN A 47 -10.31 6.63 -0.82
C ASN A 47 -9.18 6.60 0.23
N ILE A 48 -7.98 6.15 -0.14
CA ILE A 48 -6.81 6.21 0.74
C ILE A 48 -6.50 7.67 1.10
N LEU A 49 -6.43 8.58 0.12
CA LEU A 49 -6.15 10.00 0.39
C LEU A 49 -7.23 10.64 1.24
N LYS A 50 -8.52 10.38 0.95
CA LYS A 50 -9.65 10.88 1.74
C LYS A 50 -9.58 10.35 3.18
N ALA A 51 -9.24 9.09 3.38
CA ALA A 51 -9.06 8.51 4.70
C ALA A 51 -7.90 9.17 5.47
N ILE A 52 -6.75 9.38 4.81
CA ILE A 52 -5.59 10.09 5.40
C ILE A 52 -5.98 11.51 5.84
N LYS A 53 -6.71 12.24 5.00
CA LYS A 53 -7.18 13.59 5.32
C LYS A 53 -8.04 13.61 6.58
N GLU A 54 -8.90 12.60 6.78
CA GLU A 54 -9.82 12.48 7.90
C GLU A 54 -9.20 11.88 9.18
N MET A 55 -7.95 11.41 9.13
CA MET A 55 -7.28 10.88 10.32
C MET A 55 -7.14 11.95 11.40
N SER A 56 -7.36 11.52 12.65
CA SER A 56 -7.29 12.39 13.83
C SER A 56 -5.89 12.46 14.46
N VAL A 57 -4.93 11.75 13.90
CA VAL A 57 -3.59 11.58 14.48
C VAL A 57 -2.72 12.80 14.24
N VAL A 58 -2.03 13.24 15.28
CA VAL A 58 -1.35 14.55 15.34
C VAL A 58 0.16 14.49 15.01
N ASP A 59 0.81 13.32 15.02
CA ASP A 59 2.25 13.24 14.83
C ASP A 59 2.63 13.02 13.36
N ARG A 60 3.00 14.13 12.69
CA ARG A 60 3.45 14.17 11.30
C ARG A 60 4.64 13.26 11.00
N ASN A 61 5.45 12.96 12.01
CA ASN A 61 6.71 12.26 11.83
C ASN A 61 6.56 10.73 11.95
N GLN A 62 5.41 10.27 12.44
CA GLN A 62 5.19 8.83 12.64
C GLN A 62 4.74 8.12 11.37
N PHE A 63 4.05 8.81 10.46
CA PHE A 63 3.56 8.22 9.21
C PHE A 63 4.26 8.78 7.98
N VAL A 64 4.61 7.86 7.08
CA VAL A 64 5.02 8.18 5.71
C VAL A 64 4.12 7.39 4.76
N PHE A 65 3.36 8.10 3.95
CA PHE A 65 2.52 7.50 2.92
C PHE A 65 3.23 7.54 1.58
N VAL A 66 3.36 6.40 0.93
CA VAL A 66 4.02 6.27 -0.37
C VAL A 66 2.99 5.90 -1.44
N PHE A 67 2.89 6.73 -2.47
CA PHE A 67 2.12 6.46 -3.67
C PHE A 67 3.10 6.29 -4.84
N ALA A 68 3.27 5.07 -5.33
CA ALA A 68 4.28 4.78 -6.34
C ALA A 68 3.70 4.03 -7.54
N GLY A 69 3.68 4.73 -8.67
CA GLY A 69 3.18 4.26 -9.94
C GLY A 69 2.45 5.35 -10.72
N LYS A 70 2.19 5.08 -11.98
CA LYS A 70 1.49 6.04 -12.84
C LYS A 70 0.09 6.32 -12.33
N ILE A 71 -0.25 7.60 -12.19
CA ILE A 71 -1.59 8.05 -11.81
C ILE A 71 -2.45 8.07 -13.07
N ASP A 72 -3.63 7.44 -13.02
CA ASP A 72 -4.62 7.50 -14.08
C ASP A 72 -5.09 8.94 -14.30
N LEU A 73 -5.25 9.33 -15.57
CA LEU A 73 -5.63 10.69 -15.95
C LEU A 73 -6.98 11.11 -15.33
N ASP A 74 -7.92 10.17 -15.24
CA ASP A 74 -9.27 10.42 -14.73
C ASP A 74 -9.31 10.88 -13.27
N ILE A 75 -8.31 10.53 -12.48
CA ILE A 75 -8.23 10.88 -11.06
C ILE A 75 -7.13 11.88 -10.74
N LYS A 76 -6.33 12.29 -11.70
CA LYS A 76 -5.06 12.97 -11.48
C LYS A 76 -5.22 14.31 -10.75
N ASP A 77 -6.16 15.14 -11.21
CA ASP A 77 -6.38 16.46 -10.61
C ASP A 77 -6.90 16.33 -9.17
N GLU A 78 -7.87 15.44 -8.94
CA GLU A 78 -8.41 15.16 -7.60
C GLU A 78 -7.34 14.55 -6.69
N PHE A 79 -6.49 13.67 -7.23
CA PHE A 79 -5.37 13.08 -6.51
C PHE A 79 -4.43 14.17 -5.97
N TYR A 80 -3.97 15.08 -6.82
CA TYR A 80 -3.03 16.13 -6.41
C TYR A 80 -3.66 17.15 -5.46
N ARG A 81 -4.94 17.46 -5.65
CA ARG A 81 -5.68 18.31 -4.71
C ARG A 81 -5.72 17.68 -3.31
N LEU A 82 -6.13 16.42 -3.21
CA LEU A 82 -6.17 15.69 -1.93
C LEU A 82 -4.78 15.49 -1.33
N ALA A 83 -3.79 15.18 -2.17
CA ALA A 83 -2.41 14.99 -1.72
C ALA A 83 -1.83 16.28 -1.11
N ALA A 84 -2.13 17.45 -1.68
CA ALA A 84 -1.73 18.73 -1.11
C ALA A 84 -2.33 18.94 0.29
N GLU A 85 -3.63 18.69 0.45
CA GLU A 85 -4.32 18.77 1.75
C GLU A 85 -3.75 17.77 2.79
N CYS A 86 -3.46 16.54 2.37
CA CYS A 86 -2.84 15.54 3.25
C CYS A 86 -1.41 15.93 3.66
N SER A 87 -0.65 16.57 2.76
CA SER A 87 0.74 16.97 3.00
C SER A 87 0.87 18.07 4.05
N GLU A 88 -0.20 18.78 4.38
CA GLU A 88 -0.22 19.71 5.51
C GLU A 88 -0.06 18.99 6.86
N LYS A 89 -0.53 17.75 6.95
CA LYS A 89 -0.56 16.95 8.20
C LYS A 89 0.41 15.79 8.21
N TYR A 90 0.68 15.18 7.06
CA TYR A 90 1.47 13.95 6.96
C TYR A 90 2.52 14.06 5.87
N ARG A 91 3.52 13.20 5.95
CA ARG A 91 4.53 13.09 4.92
C ARG A 91 4.05 12.17 3.81
N LEU A 92 3.95 12.71 2.58
CA LEU A 92 3.65 11.96 1.37
C LEU A 92 4.89 11.88 0.47
N ILE A 93 5.15 10.70 -0.08
CA ILE A 93 6.14 10.47 -1.14
C ILE A 93 5.36 9.99 -2.36
N ILE A 94 5.39 10.77 -3.44
CA ILE A 94 4.63 10.52 -4.66
C ILE A 94 5.59 10.29 -5.82
N LYS A 95 5.44 9.16 -6.51
CA LYS A 95 6.17 8.80 -7.74
C LYS A 95 5.15 8.56 -8.86
N ASP A 96 4.77 9.62 -9.61
CA ASP A 96 3.80 9.54 -10.73
C ASP A 96 4.49 9.12 -12.02
N TYR A 97 5.06 7.91 -12.04
CA TYR A 97 5.65 7.28 -13.23
C TYR A 97 5.66 5.75 -13.07
N PHE A 98 5.97 5.03 -14.14
CA PHE A 98 6.17 3.58 -14.06
C PHE A 98 7.51 3.30 -13.36
N CYS A 99 7.42 2.97 -12.05
CA CYS A 99 8.58 2.61 -11.27
C CYS A 99 9.20 1.31 -11.76
N SER A 100 10.53 1.22 -11.71
CA SER A 100 11.26 -0.01 -12.02
C SER A 100 10.97 -1.11 -10.99
N TYR A 101 11.35 -2.35 -11.33
CA TYR A 101 11.22 -3.47 -10.41
C TYR A 101 12.03 -3.25 -9.12
N GLU A 102 13.22 -2.69 -9.23
CA GLU A 102 14.12 -2.38 -8.12
C GLU A 102 13.52 -1.30 -7.20
N GLU A 103 12.93 -0.25 -7.79
CA GLU A 103 12.26 0.81 -7.03
C GLU A 103 11.06 0.27 -6.26
N ILE A 104 10.19 -0.51 -6.91
CA ILE A 104 9.03 -1.13 -6.25
C ILE A 104 9.49 -2.08 -5.15
N SER A 105 10.54 -2.87 -5.40
CA SER A 105 11.11 -3.79 -4.42
C SER A 105 11.67 -3.07 -3.20
N ALA A 106 12.39 -1.96 -3.41
CA ALA A 106 12.93 -1.12 -2.34
C ALA A 106 11.82 -0.48 -1.50
N ILE A 107 10.75 0.01 -2.16
CA ILE A 107 9.57 0.54 -1.48
C ILE A 107 8.90 -0.57 -0.64
N CYS A 108 8.63 -1.74 -1.24
CA CYS A 108 8.01 -2.85 -0.52
C CYS A 108 8.83 -3.28 0.70
N LYS A 109 10.13 -3.49 0.53
CA LYS A 109 11.04 -3.88 1.62
C LYS A 109 11.05 -2.88 2.77
N SER A 110 10.81 -1.59 2.48
CA SER A 110 10.82 -0.51 3.46
C SER A 110 9.44 -0.23 4.07
N SER A 111 8.39 -0.88 3.57
CA SER A 111 7.01 -0.67 3.99
C SER A 111 6.64 -1.53 5.20
N ASN A 112 5.81 -0.97 6.08
CA ASN A 112 5.18 -1.72 7.16
C ASN A 112 3.88 -2.40 6.70
N VAL A 113 3.16 -1.78 5.74
CA VAL A 113 1.95 -2.35 5.13
C VAL A 113 1.82 -1.88 3.68
N LEU A 114 1.37 -2.76 2.79
CA LEU A 114 0.94 -2.39 1.44
C LEU A 114 -0.59 -2.22 1.42
N LEU A 115 -1.05 -1.05 0.99
CA LEU A 115 -2.47 -0.72 0.93
C LEU A 115 -3.06 -1.16 -0.42
N ILE A 116 -3.95 -2.13 -0.41
CA ILE A 116 -4.65 -2.66 -1.58
C ILE A 116 -6.17 -2.68 -1.39
N PRO A 117 -6.80 -1.55 -1.00
CA PRO A 117 -8.24 -1.47 -0.73
C PRO A 117 -9.04 -1.40 -2.04
N TYR A 118 -8.88 -2.39 -2.91
CA TYR A 118 -9.44 -2.38 -4.25
C TYR A 118 -10.96 -2.49 -4.22
N LEU A 119 -11.64 -1.56 -4.87
CA LEU A 119 -13.10 -1.44 -4.85
C LEU A 119 -13.79 -2.51 -5.72
N ASN A 120 -13.15 -2.91 -6.82
CA ASN A 120 -13.67 -3.95 -7.70
C ASN A 120 -12.57 -4.94 -8.09
N ASN A 121 -12.84 -6.23 -7.92
CA ASN A 121 -11.81 -7.26 -7.95
C ASN A 121 -12.23 -8.57 -8.60
N SER A 122 -12.33 -8.57 -9.89
CA SER A 122 -12.30 -9.79 -10.69
C SER A 122 -10.88 -10.24 -11.06
N GLN A 123 -9.85 -9.44 -10.72
CA GLN A 123 -8.46 -9.67 -11.16
C GLN A 123 -7.51 -9.94 -9.99
N SER A 124 -6.48 -10.75 -10.21
CA SER A 124 -5.34 -10.90 -9.31
C SER A 124 -4.51 -9.59 -9.29
N SER A 125 -3.69 -9.44 -8.27
CA SER A 125 -2.81 -8.28 -8.13
C SER A 125 -1.36 -8.73 -7.96
N GLY A 126 -0.47 -8.30 -8.86
CA GLY A 126 0.96 -8.50 -8.73
C GLY A 126 1.55 -7.95 -7.43
N VAL A 127 0.84 -7.02 -6.77
CA VAL A 127 1.24 -6.48 -5.45
C VAL A 127 1.30 -7.57 -4.39
N LEU A 128 0.46 -8.63 -4.47
CA LEU A 128 0.55 -9.77 -3.55
C LEU A 128 1.85 -10.56 -3.70
N GLY A 129 2.39 -10.61 -4.93
CA GLY A 129 3.70 -11.24 -5.18
C GLY A 129 4.82 -10.50 -4.43
N TYR A 130 4.84 -9.16 -4.52
CA TYR A 130 5.79 -8.34 -3.76
C TYR A 130 5.58 -8.48 -2.25
N ALA A 131 4.33 -8.45 -1.79
CA ALA A 131 4.00 -8.62 -0.37
C ALA A 131 4.58 -9.93 0.19
N ALA A 132 4.37 -11.05 -0.51
CA ALA A 132 4.89 -12.35 -0.13
C ALA A 132 6.43 -12.39 -0.20
N GLN A 133 7.03 -11.83 -1.26
CA GLN A 133 8.47 -11.84 -1.47
C GLN A 133 9.24 -11.09 -0.37
N PHE A 134 8.70 -9.95 0.09
CA PHE A 134 9.34 -9.12 1.10
C PHE A 134 8.78 -9.31 2.51
N ASN A 135 7.87 -10.28 2.68
CA ASN A 135 7.19 -10.54 3.95
C ASN A 135 6.53 -9.27 4.53
N VAL A 136 5.88 -8.50 3.67
CA VAL A 136 5.19 -7.26 4.07
C VAL A 136 3.69 -7.52 4.10
N PRO A 137 3.01 -7.27 5.21
CA PRO A 137 1.56 -7.46 5.28
C PRO A 137 0.82 -6.49 4.37
N VAL A 138 -0.34 -6.92 3.90
CA VAL A 138 -1.24 -6.09 3.09
C VAL A 138 -2.50 -5.72 3.86
N PHE A 139 -3.10 -4.57 3.55
CA PHE A 139 -4.49 -4.24 3.88
C PHE A 139 -5.36 -4.43 2.65
N SER A 140 -6.37 -5.29 2.72
CA SER A 140 -7.15 -5.79 1.58
C SER A 140 -8.64 -5.92 1.92
N PRO A 141 -9.55 -5.81 0.90
CA PRO A 141 -10.94 -6.19 1.10
C PRO A 141 -11.09 -7.68 1.45
N SER A 142 -12.08 -8.00 2.29
CA SER A 142 -12.35 -9.39 2.72
C SER A 142 -13.18 -10.21 1.72
N SER A 143 -13.98 -9.54 0.89
CA SER A 143 -15.09 -10.15 0.14
C SER A 143 -14.74 -10.69 -1.24
N ASN A 144 -13.55 -10.39 -1.77
CA ASN A 144 -13.16 -10.69 -3.14
C ASN A 144 -12.04 -11.74 -3.24
N MET A 145 -11.54 -11.98 -4.47
CA MET A 145 -10.45 -12.94 -4.70
C MET A 145 -9.20 -12.57 -3.89
N LEU A 146 -8.85 -11.28 -3.80
CA LEU A 146 -7.68 -10.83 -3.02
C LEU A 146 -7.83 -11.18 -1.55
N GLY A 147 -8.97 -10.86 -0.94
CA GLY A 147 -9.24 -11.20 0.45
C GLY A 147 -9.17 -12.70 0.74
N LYS A 148 -9.65 -13.53 -0.21
CA LYS A 148 -9.53 -15.01 -0.08
C LYS A 148 -8.07 -15.44 -0.10
N ILE A 149 -7.23 -14.87 -0.97
CA ILE A 149 -5.80 -15.17 -1.05
C ILE A 149 -5.10 -14.69 0.22
N VAL A 150 -5.32 -13.43 0.62
CA VAL A 150 -4.71 -12.84 1.82
C VAL A 150 -5.02 -13.66 3.07
N ARG A 151 -6.30 -14.06 3.25
CA ARG A 151 -6.71 -14.90 4.38
C ARG A 151 -6.05 -16.28 4.32
N LYS A 152 -6.12 -16.96 3.17
CA LYS A 152 -5.58 -18.32 3.01
C LYS A 152 -4.07 -18.37 3.24
N SER A 153 -3.35 -17.35 2.76
CA SER A 153 -1.88 -17.26 2.82
C SER A 153 -1.37 -16.46 4.02
N LYS A 154 -2.26 -15.97 4.89
CA LYS A 154 -1.92 -15.16 6.08
C LYS A 154 -1.06 -13.93 5.72
N LEU A 155 -1.37 -13.25 4.62
CA LEU A 155 -0.56 -12.16 4.08
C LEU A 155 -0.90 -10.78 4.69
N GLY A 156 -1.70 -10.70 5.74
CA GLY A 156 -2.00 -9.40 6.37
C GLY A 156 -3.45 -9.24 6.81
N TYR A 157 -3.94 -8.02 6.70
CA TYR A 157 -5.21 -7.56 7.24
C TYR A 157 -6.30 -7.57 6.17
N ILE A 158 -7.50 -8.00 6.56
CA ILE A 158 -8.67 -7.98 5.69
C ILE A 158 -9.78 -7.17 6.36
N SER A 159 -10.49 -6.36 5.56
CA SER A 159 -11.62 -5.55 6.02
C SER A 159 -12.87 -5.81 5.18
N SER A 160 -14.03 -5.81 5.81
CA SER A 160 -15.32 -5.78 5.12
C SER A 160 -15.63 -4.40 4.57
N ASP A 161 -15.01 -3.37 5.11
CA ASP A 161 -15.11 -1.99 4.68
C ASP A 161 -13.73 -1.51 4.17
N VAL A 162 -13.66 -1.18 2.89
CA VAL A 162 -12.49 -0.58 2.22
C VAL A 162 -12.83 0.79 1.63
N GLU A 163 -13.94 1.37 2.07
CA GLU A 163 -14.28 2.76 1.87
C GLU A 163 -13.50 3.65 2.86
N ILE A 164 -13.76 4.94 2.82
CA ILE A 164 -12.99 5.94 3.57
C ILE A 164 -12.93 5.62 5.07
N LEU A 165 -14.07 5.28 5.68
CA LEU A 165 -14.13 5.00 7.13
C LEU A 165 -13.35 3.75 7.51
N GLY A 166 -13.49 2.66 6.77
CA GLY A 166 -12.78 1.42 7.04
C GLY A 166 -11.27 1.57 6.87
N ILE A 167 -10.84 2.28 5.81
CA ILE A 167 -9.41 2.59 5.61
C ILE A 167 -8.90 3.46 6.75
N LYS A 168 -9.59 4.56 7.11
CA LYS A 168 -9.22 5.44 8.22
C LYS A 168 -9.04 4.66 9.51
N THR A 169 -10.03 3.84 9.88
CA THR A 169 -9.99 3.03 11.10
C THR A 169 -8.76 2.12 11.12
N PHE A 170 -8.43 1.49 9.99
CA PHE A 170 -7.22 0.68 9.87
C PHE A 170 -5.96 1.52 10.03
N LEU A 171 -5.85 2.66 9.35
CA LEU A 171 -4.67 3.55 9.43
C LEU A 171 -4.43 4.03 10.87
N GLU A 172 -5.49 4.42 11.57
CA GLU A 172 -5.40 4.84 12.99
C GLU A 172 -5.01 3.67 13.90
N SER A 173 -5.47 2.44 13.61
CA SER A 173 -5.08 1.24 14.36
C SER A 173 -3.60 0.89 14.22
N CYS A 174 -2.98 1.23 13.09
CA CYS A 174 -1.54 1.02 12.89
C CYS A 174 -0.68 1.78 13.93
N LEU A 175 -1.15 2.90 14.45
CA LEU A 175 -0.48 3.60 15.54
C LEU A 175 -0.62 2.90 16.88
N LEU A 176 -1.85 2.46 17.19
CA LEU A 176 -2.12 1.76 18.44
C LEU A 176 -1.34 0.44 18.52
N ASN A 177 -1.19 -0.22 17.36
CA ASN A 177 -0.48 -1.49 17.21
C ASN A 177 1.05 -1.34 17.04
N LYS A 178 1.61 -0.13 17.07
CA LYS A 178 3.08 0.06 17.18
C LYS A 178 3.63 -0.62 18.45
N LEU A 179 2.74 -0.97 19.38
CA LEU A 179 3.04 -1.71 20.60
C LEU A 179 2.79 -3.23 20.49
N MET A 180 2.19 -3.69 19.39
CA MET A 180 2.01 -5.13 19.19
C MET A 180 2.99 -5.60 18.12
N THR A 181 4.17 -5.99 18.55
CA THR A 181 5.03 -6.90 17.79
C THR A 181 4.15 -8.04 17.30
N ILE A 182 4.18 -8.28 16.01
CA ILE A 182 3.57 -9.49 15.43
C ILE A 182 4.44 -10.65 15.90
N ASP A 183 4.17 -11.14 17.10
CA ASP A 183 4.63 -12.44 17.56
C ASP A 183 3.70 -13.47 16.90
N GLY A 184 4.24 -14.22 15.91
CA GLY A 184 3.47 -15.22 15.23
C GLY A 184 4.23 -16.34 14.62
#